data_b95df844d846bd8448fecf769e6e3555
#
_entry.id   b95df844d846bd8448fecf769e6e3555
#
_cell.length_a   1.000
_cell.length_b   1.000
_cell.length_c   1.000
_cell.angle_alpha   90.00
_cell.angle_beta   90.00
_cell.angle_gamma   90.00
#
_symmetry.space_group_name_H-M   'P 1'
#
loop_
_entity.id
_entity.type
_entity.pdbx_description
1 polymer ?
#
loop_
_entity_poly.entity_id
_entity_poly.type
_entity_poly.pdbx_seq_one_letter_code
_entity_poly.pdbx_strand_id
1 'polypeptide(L)'
;ATVFNALYMAGGTNDLGIPRHIKEYRNNRLITTVDIYDYILNGKLTGNVRLADNDVVVVGPYDCLVNVTGKVKRPMFYEMKPNESIASLLKYTGGFTGDAYKKAVRVNRKNGKEYSAYNVEEFDFASFHVADGDSVSVDSIMARYANTVEVKGAVFRPGMYNLGEQVNSVRTLIEHADGVTEDAITSRAVMHRMKADRTLEVVSVDIDGIMSGRVADIPLKENDVLFVATKTEKMSDRTLTIRGEVQYPGVYKYADNETVEDFIIQAGGLTDKASLMNVSISRRVSDPKALRPDS
;
A
#
# COMPACT_ATOMS: atom_id res chain seq x y z
N ALA A 1 -2.41 -33.70 -37.84
CA ALA A 1 -2.68 -32.95 -36.61
C ALA A 1 -2.21 -33.76 -35.41
N THR A 2 -1.95 -33.11 -34.30
CA THR A 2 -1.67 -33.72 -33.00
C THR A 2 -2.83 -33.38 -32.02
N VAL A 3 -2.82 -34.00 -30.85
CA VAL A 3 -3.81 -33.68 -29.79
C VAL A 3 -3.84 -32.18 -29.47
N PHE A 4 -2.66 -31.53 -29.38
CA PHE A 4 -2.57 -30.08 -29.17
C PHE A 4 -3.14 -29.26 -30.35
N ASN A 5 -2.87 -29.68 -31.58
CA ASN A 5 -3.44 -29.02 -32.75
C ASN A 5 -4.97 -29.11 -32.74
N ALA A 6 -5.53 -30.27 -32.41
CA ALA A 6 -6.98 -30.47 -32.34
C ALA A 6 -7.58 -29.56 -31.24
N LEU A 7 -6.98 -29.51 -30.07
CA LEU A 7 -7.44 -28.64 -28.99
C LEU A 7 -7.41 -27.17 -29.40
N TYR A 8 -6.33 -26.72 -30.03
CA TYR A 8 -6.20 -25.35 -30.54
C TYR A 8 -7.28 -25.02 -31.58
N MET A 9 -7.50 -25.94 -32.54
CA MET A 9 -8.52 -25.79 -33.58
C MET A 9 -9.96 -25.77 -33.02
N ALA A 10 -10.19 -26.47 -31.90
CA ALA A 10 -11.46 -26.47 -31.20
C ALA A 10 -11.72 -25.19 -30.36
N GLY A 11 -10.81 -24.22 -30.39
CA GLY A 11 -10.95 -22.96 -29.66
C GLY A 11 -10.31 -22.98 -28.26
N GLY A 12 -9.55 -24.02 -27.93
CA GLY A 12 -8.88 -24.14 -26.63
C GLY A 12 -9.79 -24.70 -25.54
N THR A 13 -9.59 -24.22 -24.33
CA THR A 13 -10.36 -24.61 -23.13
C THR A 13 -11.25 -23.45 -22.69
N ASN A 14 -12.29 -23.75 -21.91
CA ASN A 14 -13.19 -22.74 -21.37
C ASN A 14 -12.52 -21.92 -20.25
N ASP A 15 -13.24 -20.91 -19.73
CA ASP A 15 -12.77 -19.97 -18.69
C ASP A 15 -12.49 -20.60 -17.32
N LEU A 16 -12.81 -21.87 -17.12
CA LEU A 16 -12.59 -22.59 -15.86
C LEU A 16 -11.14 -23.01 -15.61
N GLY A 17 -10.24 -22.72 -16.54
CA GLY A 17 -8.82 -23.01 -16.42
C GLY A 17 -8.31 -23.97 -17.50
N ILE A 18 -7.04 -24.35 -17.38
CA ILE A 18 -6.38 -25.23 -18.34
C ILE A 18 -6.63 -26.68 -17.90
N PRO A 19 -7.33 -27.50 -18.69
CA PRO A 19 -7.55 -28.91 -18.36
C PRO A 19 -6.22 -29.64 -18.36
N ARG A 20 -6.02 -30.45 -17.35
CA ARG A 20 -4.76 -31.14 -17.15
C ARG A 20 -4.66 -32.44 -17.89
N HIS A 21 -5.76 -33.17 -17.97
CA HIS A 21 -5.81 -34.48 -18.58
C HIS A 21 -6.66 -34.49 -19.83
N ILE A 22 -6.01 -34.64 -20.97
CA ILE A 22 -6.66 -34.83 -22.27
C ILE A 22 -6.40 -36.24 -22.71
N LYS A 23 -7.47 -37.01 -22.99
CA LYS A 23 -7.40 -38.40 -23.39
C LYS A 23 -7.69 -38.52 -24.88
N GLU A 24 -6.90 -39.35 -25.57
CA GLU A 24 -7.14 -39.73 -26.95
C GLU A 24 -7.55 -41.17 -27.02
N TYR A 25 -8.64 -41.44 -27.72
CA TYR A 25 -9.17 -42.76 -27.98
C TYR A 25 -9.14 -43.07 -29.47
N ARG A 26 -8.71 -44.25 -29.83
CA ARG A 26 -8.78 -44.84 -31.17
C ARG A 26 -9.44 -46.17 -31.10
N ASN A 27 -10.51 -46.36 -31.92
CA ASN A 27 -11.29 -47.57 -31.90
C ASN A 27 -11.72 -47.99 -30.48
N ASN A 28 -12.22 -47.04 -29.70
CA ASN A 28 -12.63 -47.19 -28.29
C ASN A 28 -11.51 -47.63 -27.32
N ARG A 29 -10.26 -47.56 -27.72
CA ARG A 29 -9.11 -47.83 -26.85
C ARG A 29 -8.40 -46.56 -26.53
N LEU A 30 -8.05 -46.35 -25.25
CA LEU A 30 -7.21 -45.24 -24.82
C LEU A 30 -5.80 -45.41 -25.41
N ILE A 31 -5.39 -44.43 -26.23
CA ILE A 31 -4.06 -44.39 -26.85
C ILE A 31 -3.08 -43.63 -25.98
N THR A 32 -3.50 -42.46 -25.49
CA THR A 32 -2.62 -41.60 -24.69
C THR A 32 -3.43 -40.67 -23.77
N THR A 33 -2.75 -40.20 -22.75
CA THR A 33 -3.23 -39.10 -21.89
C THR A 33 -2.18 -37.99 -21.90
N VAL A 34 -2.58 -36.80 -22.28
CA VAL A 34 -1.71 -35.63 -22.32
C VAL A 34 -1.93 -34.79 -21.06
N ASP A 35 -0.85 -34.52 -20.34
CA ASP A 35 -0.84 -33.56 -19.23
C ASP A 35 -0.30 -32.21 -19.72
N ILE A 36 -1.17 -31.22 -19.85
CA ILE A 36 -0.79 -29.89 -20.37
C ILE A 36 0.16 -29.18 -19.43
N TYR A 37 0.10 -29.44 -18.13
CA TYR A 37 1.00 -28.78 -17.16
C TYR A 37 2.45 -29.21 -17.38
N ASP A 38 2.70 -30.45 -17.79
CA ASP A 38 4.05 -30.90 -18.11
C ASP A 38 4.62 -30.12 -19.32
N TYR A 39 3.76 -29.80 -20.30
CA TYR A 39 4.15 -28.94 -21.39
C TYR A 39 4.43 -27.49 -20.95
N ILE A 40 3.51 -26.88 -20.19
CA ILE A 40 3.62 -25.48 -19.76
C ILE A 40 4.85 -25.27 -18.86
N LEU A 41 5.14 -26.23 -17.99
CA LEU A 41 6.22 -26.11 -17.01
C LEU A 41 7.56 -26.55 -17.52
N ASN A 42 7.59 -27.65 -18.29
CA ASN A 42 8.81 -28.36 -18.65
C ASN A 42 9.09 -28.32 -20.15
N GLY A 43 8.17 -27.76 -20.95
CA GLY A 43 8.26 -27.75 -22.42
C GLY A 43 8.13 -29.15 -23.05
N LYS A 44 7.65 -30.13 -22.26
CA LYS A 44 7.56 -31.53 -22.71
C LYS A 44 6.17 -31.83 -23.24
N LEU A 45 6.08 -32.23 -24.50
CA LEU A 45 4.86 -32.72 -25.13
C LEU A 45 4.66 -34.21 -24.91
N THR A 46 4.82 -34.69 -23.69
CA THR A 46 4.65 -36.09 -23.34
C THR A 46 3.22 -36.53 -23.65
N GLY A 47 3.07 -37.60 -24.43
CA GLY A 47 1.75 -38.13 -24.82
C GLY A 47 1.11 -37.40 -26.00
N ASN A 48 1.71 -36.35 -26.56
CA ASN A 48 1.19 -35.64 -27.74
C ASN A 48 1.50 -36.44 -29.01
N VAL A 49 0.57 -37.30 -29.42
CA VAL A 49 0.68 -38.15 -30.57
C VAL A 49 -0.01 -37.57 -31.81
N ARG A 50 0.30 -38.09 -32.98
CA ARG A 50 -0.42 -37.74 -34.20
C ARG A 50 -1.78 -38.41 -34.24
N LEU A 51 -2.82 -37.62 -34.52
CA LEU A 51 -4.17 -38.10 -34.68
C LEU A 51 -4.33 -38.80 -36.01
N ALA A 52 -5.09 -39.91 -36.00
CA ALA A 52 -5.56 -40.63 -37.15
C ALA A 52 -7.07 -40.31 -37.40
N ASP A 53 -7.58 -40.80 -38.52
CA ASP A 53 -8.98 -40.64 -38.82
C ASP A 53 -9.85 -41.39 -37.82
N ASN A 54 -10.95 -40.76 -37.39
CA ASN A 54 -11.89 -41.23 -36.36
C ASN A 54 -11.31 -41.32 -34.95
N ASP A 55 -10.14 -40.68 -34.64
CA ASP A 55 -9.70 -40.52 -33.26
C ASP A 55 -10.62 -39.56 -32.52
N VAL A 56 -10.87 -39.85 -31.24
CA VAL A 56 -11.69 -39.02 -30.36
C VAL A 56 -10.82 -38.44 -29.25
N VAL A 57 -10.77 -37.12 -29.20
CA VAL A 57 -10.08 -36.38 -28.14
C VAL A 57 -11.11 -35.99 -27.08
N VAL A 58 -10.91 -36.49 -25.86
CA VAL A 58 -11.81 -36.21 -24.74
C VAL A 58 -11.11 -35.28 -23.74
N VAL A 59 -11.72 -34.11 -23.54
CA VAL A 59 -11.39 -33.19 -22.45
C VAL A 59 -12.43 -33.46 -21.34
N GLY A 60 -12.02 -34.16 -20.30
CA GLY A 60 -12.91 -34.56 -19.21
C GLY A 60 -13.18 -33.44 -18.19
N PRO A 61 -14.12 -33.67 -17.26
CA PRO A 61 -14.28 -32.79 -16.11
C PRO A 61 -12.99 -32.81 -15.23
N TYR A 62 -12.78 -31.75 -14.48
CA TYR A 62 -11.70 -31.72 -13.50
C TYR A 62 -12.02 -32.57 -12.27
N ASP A 63 -10.96 -33.12 -11.64
CA ASP A 63 -11.10 -33.89 -10.39
C ASP A 63 -10.94 -32.98 -9.16
N CYS A 64 -10.01 -32.04 -9.20
CA CYS A 64 -9.71 -31.14 -8.11
C CYS A 64 -9.37 -29.75 -8.67
N LEU A 65 -10.24 -28.79 -8.46
CA LEU A 65 -10.05 -27.41 -8.92
C LEU A 65 -9.72 -26.50 -7.76
N VAL A 66 -8.60 -25.81 -7.84
CA VAL A 66 -8.10 -24.87 -6.81
C VAL A 66 -7.99 -23.47 -7.39
N ASN A 67 -8.61 -22.51 -6.73
CA ASN A 67 -8.48 -21.10 -7.08
C ASN A 67 -7.27 -20.49 -6.41
N VAL A 68 -6.38 -19.85 -7.19
CA VAL A 68 -5.21 -19.14 -6.64
C VAL A 68 -5.32 -17.66 -6.93
N THR A 69 -5.22 -16.85 -5.88
CA THR A 69 -5.32 -15.40 -5.94
C THR A 69 -4.13 -14.71 -5.25
N GLY A 70 -4.00 -13.42 -5.47
CA GLY A 70 -2.98 -12.60 -4.81
C GLY A 70 -1.62 -12.61 -5.51
N LYS A 71 -0.55 -12.62 -4.72
CA LYS A 71 0.82 -12.30 -5.19
C LYS A 71 1.59 -13.50 -5.73
N VAL A 72 1.00 -14.16 -6.73
CA VAL A 72 1.66 -15.16 -7.58
C VAL A 72 1.76 -14.67 -9.02
N LYS A 73 2.67 -15.24 -9.79
CA LYS A 73 2.90 -14.77 -11.17
C LYS A 73 1.73 -15.03 -12.12
N ARG A 74 0.96 -16.10 -11.87
CA ARG A 74 -0.21 -16.47 -12.67
C ARG A 74 -1.37 -16.86 -11.74
N PRO A 75 -2.13 -15.88 -11.22
CA PRO A 75 -3.32 -16.14 -10.43
C PRO A 75 -4.44 -16.63 -11.36
N MET A 76 -4.95 -17.84 -11.11
CA MET A 76 -6.03 -18.46 -11.88
C MET A 76 -6.53 -19.73 -11.17
N PHE A 77 -7.48 -20.41 -11.80
CA PHE A 77 -7.85 -21.75 -11.39
C PHE A 77 -6.86 -22.79 -11.91
N TYR A 78 -6.49 -23.73 -11.04
CA TYR A 78 -5.60 -24.83 -11.36
C TYR A 78 -6.29 -26.16 -11.11
N GLU A 79 -6.19 -27.07 -12.10
CA GLU A 79 -6.59 -28.46 -11.91
C GLU A 79 -5.45 -29.22 -11.28
N MET A 80 -5.70 -29.73 -10.07
CA MET A 80 -4.69 -30.47 -9.28
C MET A 80 -4.99 -31.97 -9.31
N LYS A 81 -3.93 -32.78 -9.20
CA LYS A 81 -4.06 -34.22 -8.93
C LYS A 81 -4.32 -34.44 -7.45
N PRO A 82 -5.03 -35.54 -7.08
CA PRO A 82 -5.09 -35.97 -5.70
C PRO A 82 -3.67 -36.07 -5.12
N ASN A 83 -3.49 -35.63 -3.88
CA ASN A 83 -2.22 -35.63 -3.16
C ASN A 83 -1.14 -34.64 -3.64
N GLU A 84 -1.44 -33.74 -4.55
CA GLU A 84 -0.54 -32.62 -4.82
C GLU A 84 -0.61 -31.57 -3.70
N SER A 85 0.54 -30.95 -3.46
CA SER A 85 0.72 -30.02 -2.35
C SER A 85 0.65 -28.56 -2.77
N ILE A 86 0.63 -27.66 -1.77
CA ILE A 86 0.83 -26.21 -1.99
C ILE A 86 2.13 -25.93 -2.74
N ALA A 87 3.21 -26.66 -2.45
CA ALA A 87 4.46 -26.51 -3.17
C ALA A 87 4.32 -26.77 -4.69
N SER A 88 3.58 -27.84 -5.05
CA SER A 88 3.28 -28.15 -6.46
C SER A 88 2.41 -27.05 -7.10
N LEU A 89 1.39 -26.60 -6.39
CA LEU A 89 0.51 -25.51 -6.84
C LEU A 89 1.29 -24.23 -7.10
N LEU A 90 2.13 -23.82 -6.17
CA LEU A 90 2.98 -22.63 -6.34
C LEU A 90 3.93 -22.75 -7.53
N LYS A 91 4.47 -23.95 -7.79
CA LYS A 91 5.26 -24.21 -8.99
C LYS A 91 4.44 -23.98 -10.27
N TYR A 92 3.18 -24.44 -10.32
CA TYR A 92 2.29 -24.24 -11.46
C TYR A 92 1.94 -22.77 -11.68
N THR A 93 1.81 -21.98 -10.62
CA THR A 93 1.60 -20.52 -10.74
C THR A 93 2.81 -19.75 -11.28
N GLY A 94 3.96 -20.41 -11.44
CA GLY A 94 5.24 -19.77 -11.78
C GLY A 94 5.94 -19.16 -10.57
N GLY A 95 5.46 -19.41 -9.37
CA GLY A 95 6.00 -18.90 -8.12
C GLY A 95 5.44 -17.54 -7.69
N PHE A 96 6.02 -17.00 -6.65
CA PHE A 96 5.65 -15.72 -6.04
C PHE A 96 6.07 -14.52 -6.89
N THR A 97 5.32 -13.43 -6.77
CA THR A 97 5.78 -12.10 -7.23
C THR A 97 6.85 -11.55 -6.30
N GLY A 98 7.55 -10.49 -6.73
CA GLY A 98 8.61 -9.87 -5.94
C GLY A 98 8.13 -9.29 -4.60
N ASP A 99 6.89 -8.84 -4.55
CA ASP A 99 6.23 -8.23 -3.40
C ASP A 99 5.35 -9.20 -2.59
N ALA A 100 5.47 -10.51 -2.84
CA ALA A 100 4.71 -11.53 -2.13
C ALA A 100 5.26 -11.80 -0.72
N TYR A 101 4.36 -12.02 0.23
CA TYR A 101 4.71 -12.60 1.53
C TYR A 101 4.90 -14.12 1.38
N LYS A 102 6.17 -14.56 1.37
CA LYS A 102 6.56 -15.92 1.01
C LYS A 102 6.54 -16.91 2.18
N LYS A 103 6.39 -16.42 3.41
CA LYS A 103 6.48 -17.23 4.63
C LYS A 103 5.25 -18.05 4.93
N ALA A 104 4.09 -17.64 4.42
CA ALA A 104 2.84 -18.37 4.59
C ALA A 104 1.87 -18.07 3.44
N VAL A 105 0.97 -19.00 3.17
CA VAL A 105 -0.18 -18.80 2.31
C VAL A 105 -1.46 -19.10 3.08
N ARG A 106 -2.54 -18.45 2.72
CA ARG A 106 -3.85 -18.71 3.32
C ARG A 106 -4.67 -19.63 2.44
N VAL A 107 -5.22 -20.68 3.02
CA VAL A 107 -6.08 -21.64 2.34
C VAL A 107 -7.46 -21.61 2.98
N ASN A 108 -8.49 -21.31 2.20
CA ASN A 108 -9.88 -21.42 2.60
C ASN A 108 -10.48 -22.67 1.95
N ARG A 109 -10.88 -23.64 2.77
CA ARG A 109 -11.44 -24.93 2.35
C ARG A 109 -12.92 -25.01 2.68
N LYS A 110 -13.72 -25.48 1.75
CA LYS A 110 -15.14 -25.76 1.97
C LYS A 110 -15.31 -27.20 2.47
N ASN A 111 -15.99 -27.38 3.58
CA ASN A 111 -16.25 -28.72 4.14
C ASN A 111 -17.70 -29.19 3.97
N GLY A 112 -18.48 -28.50 3.12
CA GLY A 112 -19.89 -28.80 2.86
C GLY A 112 -20.88 -28.10 3.79
N LYS A 113 -20.43 -27.55 4.93
CA LYS A 113 -21.25 -26.76 5.88
C LYS A 113 -20.68 -25.37 6.12
N GLU A 114 -19.37 -25.25 6.18
CA GLU A 114 -18.67 -24.02 6.56
C GLU A 114 -17.32 -23.93 5.84
N TYR A 115 -16.66 -22.80 6.01
CA TYR A 115 -15.30 -22.58 5.53
C TYR A 115 -14.31 -22.85 6.67
N SER A 116 -13.29 -23.64 6.39
CA SER A 116 -12.12 -23.79 7.26
C SER A 116 -10.97 -22.99 6.70
N ALA A 117 -10.39 -22.11 7.50
CA ALA A 117 -9.23 -21.30 7.13
C ALA A 117 -7.95 -21.91 7.71
N TYR A 118 -6.95 -22.09 6.84
CA TYR A 118 -5.63 -22.58 7.22
C TYR A 118 -4.60 -21.52 6.87
N ASN A 119 -3.67 -21.27 7.78
CA ASN A 119 -2.46 -20.53 7.51
C ASN A 119 -1.33 -21.54 7.36
N VAL A 120 -0.90 -21.79 6.13
CA VAL A 120 0.11 -22.81 5.82
C VAL A 120 1.45 -22.12 5.74
N GLU A 121 2.35 -22.48 6.65
CA GLU A 121 3.71 -21.95 6.73
C GLU A 121 4.61 -22.52 5.63
N GLU A 122 5.69 -21.81 5.29
CA GLU A 122 6.62 -22.17 4.21
C GLU A 122 7.14 -23.61 4.33
N PHE A 123 7.47 -24.06 5.52
CA PHE A 123 8.00 -25.42 5.75
C PHE A 123 6.94 -26.52 5.57
N ASP A 124 5.66 -26.18 5.63
CA ASP A 124 4.54 -27.11 5.42
C ASP A 124 4.05 -27.14 3.97
N PHE A 125 4.55 -26.30 3.08
CA PHE A 125 4.08 -26.24 1.68
C PHE A 125 4.16 -27.59 0.95
N ALA A 126 5.16 -28.39 1.25
CA ALA A 126 5.35 -29.70 0.63
C ALA A 126 4.42 -30.79 1.20
N SER A 127 3.99 -30.64 2.44
CA SER A 127 3.17 -31.61 3.16
C SER A 127 1.68 -31.31 3.16
N PHE A 128 1.31 -30.04 2.96
CA PHE A 128 -0.10 -29.63 2.92
C PHE A 128 -0.70 -29.92 1.56
N HIS A 129 -1.60 -30.92 1.50
CA HIS A 129 -2.29 -31.32 0.28
C HIS A 129 -3.52 -30.43 0.02
N VAL A 130 -3.67 -30.00 -1.22
CA VAL A 130 -4.83 -29.25 -1.66
C VAL A 130 -6.03 -30.16 -1.87
N ALA A 131 -7.22 -29.59 -1.77
CA ALA A 131 -8.50 -30.29 -1.98
C ALA A 131 -9.36 -29.54 -3.00
N ASP A 132 -10.31 -30.24 -3.58
CA ASP A 132 -11.26 -29.64 -4.53
C ASP A 132 -12.04 -28.48 -3.89
N GLY A 133 -12.11 -27.37 -4.61
CA GLY A 133 -12.76 -26.15 -4.15
C GLY A 133 -11.95 -25.30 -3.18
N ASP A 134 -10.69 -25.64 -2.90
CA ASP A 134 -9.80 -24.80 -2.10
C ASP A 134 -9.58 -23.44 -2.79
N SER A 135 -9.52 -22.39 -1.99
CA SER A 135 -9.10 -21.05 -2.41
C SER A 135 -7.80 -20.70 -1.68
N VAL A 136 -6.72 -20.58 -2.45
CA VAL A 136 -5.39 -20.24 -1.95
C VAL A 136 -5.09 -18.80 -2.26
N SER A 137 -4.80 -18.01 -1.23
CA SER A 137 -4.42 -16.61 -1.38
C SER A 137 -3.01 -16.34 -0.86
N VAL A 138 -2.26 -15.57 -1.63
CA VAL A 138 -0.91 -15.13 -1.29
C VAL A 138 -0.94 -13.64 -1.01
N ASP A 139 -0.65 -13.28 0.23
CA ASP A 139 -0.63 -11.87 0.66
C ASP A 139 0.63 -11.14 0.12
N SER A 140 0.57 -9.82 0.08
CA SER A 140 1.75 -8.99 -0.15
C SER A 140 2.55 -8.83 1.14
N ILE A 141 3.85 -8.53 1.00
CA ILE A 141 4.62 -7.96 2.11
C ILE A 141 3.95 -6.66 2.56
N MET A 142 4.07 -6.36 3.86
CA MET A 142 3.61 -5.07 4.35
C MET A 142 4.38 -3.94 3.67
N ALA A 143 3.68 -2.85 3.32
CA ALA A 143 4.29 -1.63 2.81
C ALA A 143 5.04 -0.89 3.95
N ARG A 144 6.01 -1.57 4.56
CA ARG A 144 6.91 -1.03 5.58
C ARG A 144 8.33 -1.13 5.06
N TYR A 145 9.01 -0.02 5.10
CA TYR A 145 10.46 -0.05 4.91
C TYR A 145 11.10 -0.47 6.22
N ALA A 146 11.88 -1.53 6.19
CA ALA A 146 12.73 -1.89 7.30
C ALA A 146 13.96 -0.98 7.33
N ASN A 147 14.51 -0.77 8.53
CA ASN A 147 15.75 -0.03 8.73
C ASN A 147 15.71 1.40 8.16
N THR A 148 14.62 2.11 8.42
CA THR A 148 14.46 3.51 7.98
C THR A 148 14.16 4.43 9.15
N VAL A 149 14.47 5.70 8.95
CA VAL A 149 14.06 6.85 9.76
C VAL A 149 13.39 7.86 8.84
N GLU A 150 12.56 8.72 9.37
CA GLU A 150 11.84 9.71 8.58
C GLU A 150 12.04 11.10 9.16
N VAL A 151 12.18 12.10 8.28
CA VAL A 151 12.12 13.52 8.65
C VAL A 151 11.00 14.20 7.89
N LYS A 152 10.19 14.96 8.63
CA LYS A 152 9.01 15.70 8.12
C LYS A 152 9.10 17.18 8.47
N GLY A 153 8.46 17.99 7.64
CA GLY A 153 8.30 19.43 7.87
C GLY A 153 9.40 20.27 7.27
N ALA A 154 9.92 21.22 8.03
CA ALA A 154 10.77 22.30 7.56
C ALA A 154 12.23 21.90 7.34
N VAL A 155 12.46 20.96 6.46
CA VAL A 155 13.77 20.58 5.91
C VAL A 155 13.74 20.65 4.40
N PHE A 156 14.90 20.81 3.73
CA PHE A 156 14.93 20.92 2.27
C PHE A 156 14.53 19.64 1.56
N ARG A 157 14.84 18.45 2.14
CA ARG A 157 14.46 17.14 1.59
C ARG A 157 13.77 16.27 2.64
N PRO A 158 12.47 16.50 2.88
CA PRO A 158 11.71 15.64 3.77
C PRO A 158 11.50 14.27 3.13
N GLY A 159 11.43 13.22 3.96
CA GLY A 159 11.19 11.86 3.50
C GLY A 159 11.86 10.82 4.36
N MET A 160 11.91 9.59 3.83
CA MET A 160 12.52 8.44 4.48
C MET A 160 14.00 8.31 4.09
N TYR A 161 14.81 7.98 5.08
CA TYR A 161 16.24 7.75 4.94
C TYR A 161 16.62 6.39 5.50
N ASN A 162 17.58 5.73 4.88
CA ASN A 162 18.08 4.46 5.37
C ASN A 162 18.92 4.66 6.63
N LEU A 163 18.55 4.01 7.73
CA LEU A 163 19.33 3.98 8.95
C LEU A 163 20.56 3.09 8.75
N GLY A 164 21.74 3.65 8.81
CA GLY A 164 22.99 2.95 8.54
C GLY A 164 24.23 3.79 8.90
N GLU A 165 25.34 3.49 8.28
CA GLU A 165 26.61 4.16 8.57
C GLU A 165 26.58 5.67 8.28
N GLN A 166 25.84 6.08 7.26
CA GLN A 166 25.77 7.49 6.84
C GLN A 166 24.71 8.29 7.60
N VAL A 167 23.58 7.67 7.95
CA VAL A 167 22.50 8.31 8.69
C VAL A 167 22.22 7.47 9.94
N ASN A 168 22.76 7.92 11.08
CA ASN A 168 22.67 7.21 12.34
C ASN A 168 22.33 8.11 13.54
N SER A 169 22.22 9.42 13.32
CA SER A 169 21.95 10.40 14.37
C SER A 169 21.11 11.55 13.81
N VAL A 170 20.56 12.38 14.70
CA VAL A 170 19.78 13.57 14.30
C VAL A 170 20.64 14.50 13.43
N ARG A 171 21.90 14.72 13.79
CA ARG A 171 22.83 15.54 12.99
C ARG A 171 22.94 15.01 11.57
N THR A 172 23.30 13.74 11.41
CA THR A 172 23.49 13.13 10.09
C THR A 172 22.19 13.07 9.27
N LEU A 173 21.03 12.89 9.92
CA LEU A 173 19.73 12.96 9.25
C LEU A 173 19.46 14.36 8.69
N ILE A 174 19.67 15.41 9.48
CA ILE A 174 19.47 16.79 9.03
C ILE A 174 20.46 17.15 7.92
N GLU A 175 21.72 16.74 8.02
CA GLU A 175 22.73 16.93 6.96
C GLU A 175 22.33 16.27 5.65
N HIS A 176 21.81 15.03 5.68
CA HIS A 176 21.33 14.33 4.48
C HIS A 176 20.01 14.89 3.94
N ALA A 177 19.23 15.56 4.78
CA ALA A 177 18.06 16.32 4.35
C ALA A 177 18.41 17.71 3.77
N ASP A 178 19.69 17.97 3.48
CA ASP A 178 20.25 19.26 3.03
C ASP A 178 20.01 20.42 4.01
N GLY A 179 19.78 20.11 5.29
CA GLY A 179 19.53 21.08 6.33
C GLY A 179 18.05 21.43 6.51
N VAL A 180 17.82 22.41 7.40
CA VAL A 180 16.51 22.96 7.71
C VAL A 180 16.22 24.20 6.85
N THR A 181 14.95 24.46 6.57
CA THR A 181 14.55 25.67 5.84
C THR A 181 14.66 26.92 6.72
N GLU A 182 14.69 28.12 6.12
CA GLU A 182 14.87 29.39 6.84
C GLU A 182 13.74 29.70 7.83
N ASP A 183 12.56 29.18 7.57
CA ASP A 183 11.36 29.31 8.40
C ASP A 183 11.22 28.21 9.46
N ALA A 184 12.18 27.28 9.55
CA ALA A 184 12.15 26.20 10.51
C ALA A 184 12.23 26.69 11.97
N ILE A 185 11.50 26.03 12.85
CA ILE A 185 11.68 26.15 14.32
C ILE A 185 12.69 25.10 14.74
N THR A 186 13.93 25.52 14.97
CA THR A 186 15.08 24.66 15.22
C THR A 186 15.38 24.47 16.71
N SER A 187 14.92 25.37 17.56
CA SER A 187 15.13 25.30 19.02
C SER A 187 14.35 24.15 19.69
N ARG A 188 13.29 23.68 19.05
CA ARG A 188 12.47 22.60 19.58
C ARG A 188 11.76 21.84 18.45
N ALA A 189 12.39 20.79 17.97
CA ALA A 189 11.75 19.79 17.14
C ALA A 189 11.25 18.61 18.00
N VAL A 190 10.42 17.77 17.43
CA VAL A 190 9.81 16.63 18.11
C VAL A 190 10.14 15.37 17.33
N MET A 191 10.67 14.37 18.02
CA MET A 191 10.89 13.06 17.41
C MET A 191 9.99 12.02 18.09
N HIS A 192 9.24 11.29 17.31
CA HIS A 192 8.50 10.13 17.76
C HIS A 192 9.38 8.89 17.65
N ARG A 193 9.50 8.17 18.75
CA ARG A 193 10.30 6.95 18.87
C ARG A 193 9.43 5.80 19.37
N MET A 194 9.57 4.65 18.76
CA MET A 194 8.88 3.44 19.20
C MET A 194 9.68 2.76 20.31
N LYS A 195 9.02 2.51 21.45
CA LYS A 195 9.58 1.74 22.56
C LYS A 195 9.48 0.24 22.30
N ALA A 196 10.16 -0.56 23.14
CA ALA A 196 10.13 -2.02 23.04
C ALA A 196 8.71 -2.63 23.20
N ASP A 197 7.85 -1.97 23.98
CA ASP A 197 6.43 -2.35 24.18
C ASP A 197 5.52 -1.90 23.03
N ARG A 198 6.09 -1.33 21.95
CA ARG A 198 5.39 -0.78 20.77
C ARG A 198 4.55 0.46 21.04
N THR A 199 4.68 1.10 22.20
CA THR A 199 4.14 2.43 22.43
C THR A 199 5.09 3.50 21.91
N LEU A 200 4.53 4.68 21.56
CA LEU A 200 5.36 5.80 21.10
C LEU A 200 5.77 6.65 22.29
N GLU A 201 7.01 7.09 22.28
CA GLU A 201 7.52 8.16 23.14
C GLU A 201 7.87 9.39 22.32
N VAL A 202 7.80 10.54 22.95
CA VAL A 202 8.18 11.84 22.37
C VAL A 202 9.54 12.24 22.90
N VAL A 203 10.50 12.43 21.99
CA VAL A 203 11.83 12.95 22.30
C VAL A 203 11.91 14.39 21.80
N SER A 204 12.22 15.31 22.70
CA SER A 204 12.45 16.72 22.35
C SER A 204 13.86 16.87 21.75
N VAL A 205 13.96 17.57 20.63
CA VAL A 205 15.19 17.73 19.84
C VAL A 205 15.50 19.20 19.68
N ASP A 206 16.66 19.65 20.20
CA ASP A 206 17.22 20.97 19.92
C ASP A 206 18.17 20.86 18.72
N ILE A 207 17.65 21.12 17.52
CA ILE A 207 18.42 21.01 16.28
C ILE A 207 19.60 22.01 16.29
N ASP A 208 19.37 23.27 16.69
CA ASP A 208 20.43 24.29 16.76
C ASP A 208 21.55 23.88 17.72
N GLY A 209 21.17 23.36 18.89
CA GLY A 209 22.10 22.88 19.88
C GLY A 209 22.94 21.72 19.38
N ILE A 210 22.32 20.75 18.70
CA ILE A 210 23.01 19.59 18.12
C ILE A 210 23.93 20.03 16.98
N MET A 211 23.44 20.82 16.03
CA MET A 211 24.22 21.26 14.87
C MET A 211 25.39 22.15 15.25
N SER A 212 25.25 23.00 16.28
CA SER A 212 26.33 23.83 16.82
C SER A 212 27.29 23.09 17.78
N GLY A 213 26.97 21.87 18.19
CA GLY A 213 27.75 21.09 19.14
C GLY A 213 27.55 21.49 20.61
N ARG A 214 26.57 22.35 20.92
CA ARG A 214 26.23 22.73 22.31
C ARG A 214 25.50 21.62 23.06
N VAL A 215 24.75 20.83 22.33
CA VAL A 215 23.94 19.72 22.85
C VAL A 215 24.45 18.42 22.21
N ALA A 216 24.51 17.37 23.01
CA ALA A 216 24.89 16.04 22.51
C ALA A 216 23.93 15.58 21.41
N ASP A 217 24.49 14.98 20.37
CA ASP A 217 23.73 14.41 19.29
C ASP A 217 22.91 13.21 19.78
N ILE A 218 21.77 12.96 19.13
CA ILE A 218 20.84 11.89 19.50
C ILE A 218 20.98 10.77 18.48
N PRO A 219 21.41 9.57 18.91
CA PRO A 219 21.41 8.39 18.03
C PRO A 219 20.00 8.03 17.60
N LEU A 220 19.84 7.75 16.30
CA LEU A 220 18.56 7.33 15.74
C LEU A 220 18.32 5.84 15.94
N LYS A 221 17.05 5.48 16.03
CA LYS A 221 16.57 4.10 16.04
C LYS A 221 15.64 3.88 14.86
N GLU A 222 15.47 2.63 14.48
CA GLU A 222 14.56 2.24 13.43
C GLU A 222 13.14 2.76 13.69
N ASN A 223 12.53 3.33 12.64
CA ASN A 223 11.21 3.96 12.64
C ASN A 223 11.11 5.27 13.45
N ASP A 224 12.20 5.89 13.82
CA ASP A 224 12.18 7.25 14.37
C ASP A 224 11.63 8.21 13.32
N VAL A 225 10.74 9.11 13.73
CA VAL A 225 10.17 10.16 12.89
C VAL A 225 10.45 11.52 13.52
N LEU A 226 11.26 12.33 12.86
CA LEU A 226 11.59 13.69 13.29
C LEU A 226 10.65 14.70 12.61
N PHE A 227 9.98 15.52 13.42
CA PHE A 227 9.10 16.59 12.97
C PHE A 227 9.74 17.94 13.22
N VAL A 228 9.96 18.68 12.15
CA VAL A 228 10.50 20.05 12.19
C VAL A 228 9.39 21.01 11.78
N ALA A 229 8.87 21.78 12.74
CA ALA A 229 7.78 22.74 12.50
C ALA A 229 8.30 24.01 11.81
N THR A 230 7.41 24.71 11.11
CA THR A 230 7.67 26.04 10.54
C THR A 230 7.14 27.15 11.44
N LYS A 231 7.80 28.29 11.40
CA LYS A 231 7.29 29.52 12.04
C LYS A 231 5.94 29.95 11.42
N THR A 232 5.75 29.63 10.16
CA THR A 232 4.57 30.01 9.35
C THR A 232 3.34 29.18 9.69
N GLU A 233 3.48 27.94 10.17
CA GLU A 233 2.35 27.09 10.57
C GLU A 233 1.54 27.70 11.73
N LYS A 234 2.18 28.49 12.62
CA LYS A 234 1.47 29.29 13.63
C LYS A 234 0.76 30.50 13.05
N MET A 235 1.10 30.95 11.84
CA MET A 235 0.50 32.10 11.16
C MET A 235 -0.51 31.71 10.07
N SER A 236 -0.47 30.46 9.57
CA SER A 236 -1.31 30.02 8.45
C SER A 236 -2.81 29.88 8.77
N ASP A 237 -3.19 29.91 10.05
CA ASP A 237 -4.59 29.81 10.47
C ASP A 237 -5.24 31.15 10.82
N ARG A 238 -4.55 32.28 10.57
CA ARG A 238 -5.20 33.59 10.76
C ARG A 238 -6.07 33.89 9.56
N THR A 239 -7.36 33.85 9.79
CA THR A 239 -8.35 34.19 8.78
C THR A 239 -9.23 35.33 9.24
N LEU A 240 -9.68 36.12 8.29
CA LEU A 240 -10.74 37.11 8.45
C LEU A 240 -11.99 36.63 7.74
N THR A 241 -13.15 36.83 8.37
CA THR A 241 -14.44 36.49 7.77
C THR A 241 -15.23 37.78 7.54
N ILE A 242 -15.67 38.00 6.34
CA ILE A 242 -16.59 39.10 6.00
C ILE A 242 -17.95 38.55 5.60
N ARG A 243 -19.00 39.15 6.18
CA ARG A 243 -20.39 38.75 5.92
C ARG A 243 -21.23 40.02 5.70
N GLY A 244 -22.37 39.85 5.07
CA GLY A 244 -23.30 40.95 4.80
C GLY A 244 -23.20 41.45 3.37
N GLU A 245 -23.51 42.74 3.17
CA GLU A 245 -23.68 43.37 1.85
C GLU A 245 -22.35 43.77 1.21
N VAL A 246 -21.51 42.75 0.93
CA VAL A 246 -20.29 42.87 0.10
C VAL A 246 -20.41 41.96 -1.10
N GLN A 247 -19.66 42.26 -2.19
CA GLN A 247 -19.77 41.51 -3.44
C GLN A 247 -19.40 40.03 -3.28
N TYR A 248 -18.35 39.72 -2.49
CA TYR A 248 -17.85 38.38 -2.28
C TYR A 248 -17.70 38.10 -0.77
N PRO A 249 -18.79 37.79 -0.05
CA PRO A 249 -18.70 37.40 1.35
C PRO A 249 -17.98 36.07 1.49
N GLY A 250 -17.12 35.92 2.50
CA GLY A 250 -16.34 34.68 2.68
C GLY A 250 -15.25 34.79 3.72
N VAL A 251 -14.36 33.78 3.70
CA VAL A 251 -13.20 33.70 4.56
C VAL A 251 -11.95 34.01 3.74
N TYR A 252 -11.15 34.92 4.24
CA TYR A 252 -9.94 35.43 3.59
C TYR A 252 -8.73 35.21 4.50
N LYS A 253 -7.54 35.13 3.91
CA LYS A 253 -6.30 35.08 4.71
C LYS A 253 -6.04 36.43 5.36
N TYR A 254 -5.62 36.44 6.60
CA TYR A 254 -5.19 37.62 7.32
C TYR A 254 -3.88 38.15 6.77
N ALA A 255 -3.77 39.42 6.54
CA ALA A 255 -2.53 40.14 6.26
C ALA A 255 -2.23 41.14 7.37
N ASP A 256 -0.93 41.34 7.71
CA ASP A 256 -0.56 42.34 8.69
C ASP A 256 -0.81 43.75 8.14
N ASN A 257 -1.26 44.64 9.03
CA ASN A 257 -1.61 46.03 8.73
C ASN A 257 -2.85 46.23 7.79
N GLU A 258 -3.64 45.19 7.60
CA GLU A 258 -4.88 45.25 6.83
C GLU A 258 -5.94 46.03 7.60
N THR A 259 -6.52 47.07 6.96
CA THR A 259 -7.62 47.84 7.51
C THR A 259 -8.96 47.24 7.13
N VAL A 260 -10.05 47.71 7.78
CA VAL A 260 -11.41 47.28 7.42
C VAL A 260 -11.74 47.68 5.98
N GLU A 261 -11.27 48.87 5.54
CA GLU A 261 -11.46 49.33 4.18
C GLU A 261 -10.76 48.43 3.16
N ASP A 262 -9.50 48.09 3.42
CA ASP A 262 -8.75 47.16 2.57
C ASP A 262 -9.47 45.82 2.45
N PHE A 263 -10.00 45.32 3.55
CA PHE A 263 -10.71 44.05 3.59
C PHE A 263 -12.03 44.10 2.80
N ILE A 264 -12.78 45.21 2.87
CA ILE A 264 -13.97 45.42 2.08
C ILE A 264 -13.62 45.50 0.57
N ILE A 265 -12.54 46.19 0.20
CA ILE A 265 -12.05 46.26 -1.17
C ILE A 265 -11.67 44.84 -1.67
N GLN A 266 -10.97 44.06 -0.87
CA GLN A 266 -10.60 42.69 -1.20
C GLN A 266 -11.84 41.78 -1.42
N ALA A 267 -12.93 42.05 -0.69
CA ALA A 267 -14.21 41.36 -0.86
C ALA A 267 -15.06 41.94 -2.04
N GLY A 268 -14.45 42.69 -2.92
CA GLY A 268 -15.10 43.28 -4.12
C GLY A 268 -15.90 44.54 -3.90
N GLY A 269 -15.79 45.12 -2.70
CA GLY A 269 -16.53 46.31 -2.32
C GLY A 269 -17.93 46.06 -1.77
N LEU A 270 -18.62 47.11 -1.39
CA LEU A 270 -19.98 47.06 -0.88
C LEU A 270 -21.00 46.90 -2.02
N THR A 271 -22.11 46.24 -1.73
CA THR A 271 -23.28 46.24 -2.65
C THR A 271 -24.11 47.49 -2.50
N ASP A 272 -25.00 47.78 -3.46
CA ASP A 272 -25.91 48.93 -3.43
C ASP A 272 -26.89 48.91 -2.25
N LYS A 273 -27.01 47.79 -1.57
CA LYS A 273 -27.87 47.58 -0.38
C LYS A 273 -27.13 47.77 0.94
N ALA A 274 -25.82 47.99 0.90
CA ALA A 274 -25.01 48.11 2.10
C ALA A 274 -25.33 49.39 2.89
N SER A 275 -25.41 49.23 4.20
CA SER A 275 -25.47 50.36 5.12
C SER A 275 -24.08 50.97 5.29
N LEU A 276 -23.93 52.26 4.98
CA LEU A 276 -22.68 52.99 5.20
C LEU A 276 -22.49 53.45 6.65
N MET A 277 -23.51 53.26 7.51
CA MET A 277 -23.51 53.78 8.87
C MET A 277 -23.05 52.80 9.93
N ASN A 278 -23.11 51.50 9.68
CA ASN A 278 -22.83 50.49 10.68
C ASN A 278 -21.97 49.36 10.13
N VAL A 279 -20.78 49.17 10.72
CA VAL A 279 -19.91 48.02 10.53
C VAL A 279 -19.66 47.39 11.89
N SER A 280 -19.98 46.13 12.03
CA SER A 280 -19.71 45.38 13.25
C SER A 280 -18.44 44.54 13.11
N ILE A 281 -17.52 44.69 14.03
CA ILE A 281 -16.28 43.91 14.06
C ILE A 281 -16.28 43.01 15.31
N SER A 282 -16.25 41.68 15.11
CA SER A 282 -16.06 40.71 16.18
C SER A 282 -14.64 40.20 16.15
N ARG A 283 -13.95 40.32 17.26
CA ARG A 283 -12.56 39.87 17.41
C ARG A 283 -12.44 38.77 18.47
N ARG A 284 -11.73 37.71 18.16
CA ARG A 284 -11.38 36.70 19.18
C ARG A 284 -10.36 37.30 20.16
N VAL A 285 -10.68 37.29 21.43
CA VAL A 285 -9.78 37.76 22.50
C VAL A 285 -8.94 36.58 22.98
N SER A 286 -7.62 36.71 22.91
CA SER A 286 -6.66 35.66 23.31
C SER A 286 -6.57 35.48 24.83
N ASP A 287 -6.86 36.55 25.60
CA ASP A 287 -6.88 36.53 27.06
C ASP A 287 -8.25 36.98 27.59
N PRO A 288 -9.04 36.05 28.15
CA PRO A 288 -10.36 36.39 28.71
C PRO A 288 -10.30 37.38 29.88
N LYS A 289 -9.17 37.54 30.54
CA LYS A 289 -8.94 38.48 31.63
C LYS A 289 -8.71 39.92 31.17
N ALA A 290 -8.46 40.12 29.89
CA ALA A 290 -8.27 41.44 29.26
C ALA A 290 -9.59 42.16 28.90
N LEU A 291 -10.74 41.53 29.07
CA LEU A 291 -12.06 42.13 28.90
C LEU A 291 -12.32 43.09 30.07
N ARG A 292 -12.07 44.37 29.84
CA ARG A 292 -12.57 45.43 30.74
C ARG A 292 -14.04 45.72 30.44
N PRO A 293 -14.88 45.94 31.48
CA PRO A 293 -16.33 46.16 31.32
C PRO A 293 -16.69 47.46 30.58
N ASP A 294 -15.72 48.33 30.31
CA ASP A 294 -15.97 49.71 29.84
C ASP A 294 -15.36 50.02 28.45
N SER A 295 -15.27 49.08 27.54
CA SER A 295 -14.82 49.36 26.19
C SER A 295 -15.78 48.83 25.13
#